data_ea4fe3898f5e7eadbc2f0084b1756fc6
#
_entry.id   ea4fe3898f5e7eadbc2f0084b1756fc6
#
_cell.length_a   1.000
_cell.length_b   1.000
_cell.length_c   1.000
_cell.angle_alpha   90.00
_cell.angle_beta   90.00
_cell.angle_gamma   90.00
#
_symmetry.space_group_name_H-M   'P 1'
#
loop_
_entity.id
_entity.type
_entity.pdbx_description
1 polymer ?
#
loop_
_entity_poly.entity_id
_entity_poly.type
_entity_poly.pdbx_seq_one_letter_code
_entity_poly.pdbx_strand_id
1 'polypeptide(L)'
;MRYKNILLVDDDIDDTELFLEALNSMQTNAVYRTVSNPKIALAELRNAEQLPDLIFLDYNMPMINGLDFLKQMKSEKKFEQIEVVLISTPPEEFMYAWLKKNDISVEYISKPDNFDEIKEMFSRFVK
;
A
#
# COMPACT_ATOMS: atom_id res chain seq x y z
N MET A 1 -4.23 -4.39 -15.23
CA MET A 1 -4.75 -3.02 -15.06
C MET A 1 -3.62 -2.09 -14.63
N ARG A 2 -3.58 -0.89 -15.17
CA ARG A 2 -2.55 0.09 -14.83
C ARG A 2 -3.11 1.14 -13.89
N TYR A 3 -2.36 1.42 -12.85
CA TYR A 3 -2.71 2.44 -11.87
C TYR A 3 -1.91 3.70 -12.15
N LYS A 4 -2.51 4.85 -11.95
CA LYS A 4 -1.90 6.13 -12.31
C LYS A 4 -1.52 6.99 -11.13
N ASN A 5 -2.17 6.81 -10.00
CA ASN A 5 -1.94 7.61 -8.80
C ASN A 5 -1.75 6.66 -7.62
N ILE A 6 -0.51 6.51 -7.18
CA ILE A 6 -0.12 5.48 -6.22
C ILE A 6 0.35 6.13 -4.93
N LEU A 7 -0.17 5.64 -3.81
CA LEU A 7 0.26 6.04 -2.48
C LEU A 7 0.95 4.87 -1.80
N LEU A 8 2.11 5.11 -1.24
CA LEU A 8 2.84 4.14 -0.44
C LEU A 8 2.79 4.59 1.02
N VAL A 9 2.20 3.77 1.88
CA VAL A 9 2.12 4.03 3.32
C VAL A 9 3.03 3.05 4.04
N ASP A 10 4.18 3.53 4.52
CA ASP A 10 5.21 2.70 5.13
C ASP A 10 6.07 3.61 6.02
N ASP A 11 6.22 3.26 7.29
CA ASP A 11 6.98 4.06 8.24
C ASP A 11 8.48 3.83 8.17
N ASP A 12 8.94 2.83 7.43
CA ASP A 12 10.36 2.53 7.28
C ASP A 12 10.94 3.34 6.12
N ILE A 13 11.76 4.33 6.46
CA ILE A 13 12.34 5.25 5.48
C ILE A 13 13.24 4.52 4.49
N ASP A 14 14.02 3.55 4.96
CA ASP A 14 14.93 2.80 4.08
C ASP A 14 14.14 1.99 3.05
N ASP A 15 13.07 1.33 3.46
CA ASP A 15 12.21 0.59 2.55
C ASP A 15 11.55 1.54 1.55
N THR A 16 11.09 2.69 2.02
CA THR A 16 10.44 3.70 1.19
C THR A 16 11.39 4.21 0.11
N GLU A 17 12.63 4.51 0.48
CA GLU A 17 13.63 4.98 -0.47
C GLU A 17 13.93 3.94 -1.54
N LEU A 18 14.06 2.68 -1.14
CA LEU A 18 14.32 1.59 -2.08
C LEU A 18 13.15 1.41 -3.04
N PHE A 19 11.92 1.50 -2.53
CA PHE A 19 10.72 1.40 -3.36
C PHE A 19 10.65 2.55 -4.37
N LEU A 20 10.97 3.77 -3.94
CA LEU A 20 10.98 4.92 -4.85
C LEU A 20 12.04 4.77 -5.93
N GLU A 21 13.23 4.28 -5.59
CA GLU A 21 14.28 4.03 -6.57
C GLU A 21 13.81 3.02 -7.62
N ALA A 22 13.14 1.97 -7.18
CA ALA A 22 12.63 0.96 -8.10
C ALA A 22 11.58 1.56 -9.05
N LEU A 23 10.64 2.33 -8.53
CA LEU A 23 9.62 2.98 -9.34
C LEU A 23 10.24 3.98 -10.33
N ASN A 24 11.20 4.77 -9.87
CA ASN A 24 11.89 5.72 -10.74
C ASN A 24 12.61 5.01 -11.90
N SER A 25 13.21 3.85 -11.63
CA SER A 25 13.95 3.11 -12.65
C SER A 25 13.03 2.50 -13.72
N MET A 26 11.75 2.35 -13.41
CA MET A 26 10.80 1.73 -14.32
C MET A 26 10.24 2.69 -15.37
N GLN A 27 10.53 3.97 -15.24
CA GLN A 27 10.08 4.99 -16.21
C GLN A 27 8.57 4.94 -16.45
N THR A 28 7.81 4.79 -15.38
CA THR A 28 6.36 4.77 -15.47
C THR A 28 5.79 6.19 -15.53
N ASN A 29 4.63 6.33 -16.13
CA ASN A 29 3.89 7.59 -16.12
C ASN A 29 3.05 7.79 -14.87
N ALA A 30 3.03 6.81 -13.98
CA ALA A 30 2.27 6.91 -12.75
C ALA A 30 2.85 7.98 -11.82
N VAL A 31 1.96 8.70 -11.15
CA VAL A 31 2.35 9.61 -10.08
C VAL A 31 2.35 8.78 -8.79
N TYR A 32 3.42 8.89 -8.01
CA TYR A 32 3.51 8.16 -6.77
C TYR A 32 4.09 9.04 -5.68
N ARG A 33 3.64 8.81 -4.46
CA ARG A 33 4.12 9.53 -3.29
C ARG A 33 4.09 8.61 -2.08
N THR A 34 4.78 9.02 -1.03
CA THR A 34 4.90 8.24 0.20
C THR A 34 4.42 9.04 1.38
N VAL A 35 3.83 8.35 2.35
CA VAL A 35 3.49 8.93 3.64
C VAL A 35 3.97 7.94 4.70
N SER A 36 4.79 8.42 5.63
CA SER A 36 5.40 7.54 6.62
C SER A 36 4.60 7.40 7.92
N ASN A 37 3.56 8.20 8.09
CA ASN A 37 2.72 8.15 9.28
C ASN A 37 1.31 7.74 8.90
N PRO A 38 0.81 6.60 9.40
CA PRO A 38 -0.50 6.10 8.98
C PRO A 38 -1.67 7.02 9.36
N LYS A 39 -1.58 7.73 10.47
CA LYS A 39 -2.63 8.67 10.85
C LYS A 39 -2.68 9.86 9.92
N ILE A 40 -1.51 10.35 9.50
CA ILE A 40 -1.42 11.43 8.54
C ILE A 40 -1.97 10.96 7.19
N ALA A 41 -1.64 9.73 6.79
CA ALA A 41 -2.15 9.17 5.55
C ALA A 41 -3.69 9.13 5.53
N LEU A 42 -4.30 8.67 6.61
CA LEU A 42 -5.76 8.63 6.70
C LEU A 42 -6.37 10.04 6.65
N ALA A 43 -5.77 10.99 7.36
CA ALA A 43 -6.26 12.37 7.36
C ALA A 43 -6.16 12.98 5.95
N GLU A 44 -5.04 12.75 5.26
CA GLU A 44 -4.88 13.24 3.90
C GLU A 44 -5.90 12.63 2.95
N LEU A 45 -6.15 11.34 3.08
CA LEU A 45 -7.14 10.66 2.24
C LEU A 45 -8.54 11.24 2.46
N ARG A 46 -8.92 11.51 3.71
CA ARG A 46 -10.23 12.06 4.02
C ARG A 46 -10.43 13.46 3.46
N ASN A 47 -9.35 14.23 3.35
CA ASN A 47 -9.41 15.61 2.89
C ASN A 47 -9.01 15.77 1.42
N ALA A 48 -8.60 14.71 0.75
CA ALA A 48 -8.12 14.80 -0.62
C ALA A 48 -9.26 15.07 -1.60
N GLU A 49 -9.02 15.95 -2.55
CA GLU A 49 -9.92 16.15 -3.68
C GLU A 49 -9.76 15.04 -4.69
N GLN A 50 -8.53 14.59 -4.88
CA GLN A 50 -8.22 13.50 -5.80
C GLN A 50 -7.57 12.35 -5.03
N LEU A 51 -8.26 11.22 -5.01
CA LEU A 51 -7.78 10.04 -4.29
C LEU A 51 -6.81 9.23 -5.13
N PRO A 52 -5.87 8.50 -4.49
CA PRO A 52 -5.08 7.52 -5.23
C PRO A 52 -5.98 6.40 -5.73
N ASP A 53 -5.56 5.74 -6.78
CA ASP A 53 -6.26 4.56 -7.28
C ASP A 53 -5.65 3.26 -6.74
N LEU A 54 -4.43 3.32 -6.20
CA LEU A 54 -3.76 2.18 -5.60
C LEU A 54 -2.98 2.62 -4.38
N ILE A 55 -3.09 1.84 -3.29
CA ILE A 55 -2.30 2.05 -2.09
C ILE A 55 -1.50 0.79 -1.81
N PHE A 56 -0.18 0.93 -1.67
CA PHE A 56 0.67 -0.10 -1.08
C PHE A 56 0.77 0.20 0.40
N LEU A 57 0.33 -0.71 1.23
CA LEU A 57 0.17 -0.49 2.66
C LEU A 57 1.02 -1.48 3.45
N ASP A 58 1.95 -0.98 4.25
CA ASP A 58 2.73 -1.82 5.15
C ASP A 58 1.87 -2.22 6.35
N TYR A 59 2.07 -3.46 6.82
CA TYR A 59 1.37 -3.95 8.00
C TYR A 59 1.97 -3.38 9.29
N ASN A 60 3.30 -3.41 9.41
CA ASN A 60 3.99 -3.05 10.65
C ASN A 60 4.25 -1.54 10.72
N MET A 61 3.34 -0.83 11.35
CA MET A 61 3.47 0.61 11.53
C MET A 61 3.13 0.98 12.98
N PRO A 62 3.73 2.08 13.51
CA PRO A 62 3.39 2.54 14.84
C PRO A 62 2.00 3.14 14.88
N MET A 63 1.42 3.23 16.06
CA MET A 63 0.10 3.80 16.33
C MET A 63 -1.05 2.96 15.80
N ILE A 64 -1.12 2.72 14.50
CA ILE A 64 -2.09 1.80 13.90
C ILE A 64 -1.35 0.92 12.90
N ASN A 65 -1.63 -0.37 12.90
CA ASN A 65 -1.03 -1.28 11.95
C ASN A 65 -1.81 -1.28 10.64
N GLY A 66 -1.27 -2.00 9.64
CA GLY A 66 -1.90 -2.04 8.32
C GLY A 66 -3.31 -2.58 8.32
N LEU A 67 -3.60 -3.55 9.18
CA LEU A 67 -4.95 -4.11 9.26
C LEU A 67 -5.94 -3.11 9.84
N ASP A 68 -5.55 -2.37 10.87
CA ASP A 68 -6.39 -1.32 11.45
C ASP A 68 -6.64 -0.19 10.45
N PHE A 69 -5.60 0.19 9.72
CA PHE A 69 -5.71 1.19 8.67
C PHE A 69 -6.74 0.75 7.62
N LEU A 70 -6.60 -0.49 7.16
CA LEU A 70 -7.48 -1.06 6.15
C LEU A 70 -8.93 -1.12 6.64
N LYS A 71 -9.12 -1.49 7.90
CA LYS A 71 -10.45 -1.55 8.49
C LYS A 71 -11.11 -0.17 8.52
N GLN A 72 -10.35 0.85 8.87
CA GLN A 72 -10.87 2.22 8.86
C GLN A 72 -11.21 2.67 7.45
N MET A 73 -10.40 2.32 6.45
CA MET A 73 -10.70 2.63 5.05
C MET A 73 -12.00 1.95 4.61
N LYS A 74 -12.17 0.68 4.94
CA LYS A 74 -13.35 -0.08 4.54
C LYS A 74 -14.64 0.44 5.18
N SER A 75 -14.54 1.18 6.27
CA SER A 75 -15.70 1.77 6.92
C SER A 75 -16.20 3.04 6.22
N GLU A 76 -15.45 3.59 5.27
CA GLU A 76 -15.79 4.83 4.59
C GLU A 76 -16.05 4.57 3.11
N LYS A 77 -17.27 4.86 2.69
CA LYS A 77 -17.69 4.64 1.32
C LYS A 77 -16.85 5.41 0.31
N LYS A 78 -16.32 6.56 0.72
CA LYS A 78 -15.44 7.40 -0.10
C LYS A 78 -14.26 6.61 -0.68
N PHE A 79 -13.79 5.58 0.02
CA PHE A 79 -12.59 4.85 -0.34
C PHE A 79 -12.85 3.51 -1.04
N GLU A 80 -14.10 3.18 -1.33
CA GLU A 80 -14.42 1.84 -1.84
C GLU A 80 -13.82 1.54 -3.21
N GLN A 81 -13.45 2.55 -3.98
CA GLN A 81 -12.85 2.36 -5.30
C GLN A 81 -11.34 2.25 -5.28
N ILE A 82 -10.71 2.46 -4.13
CA ILE A 82 -9.26 2.40 -4.02
C ILE A 82 -8.83 0.94 -3.86
N GLU A 83 -7.92 0.50 -4.74
CA GLU A 83 -7.30 -0.82 -4.57
C GLU A 83 -6.20 -0.72 -3.53
N VAL A 84 -6.12 -1.72 -2.67
CA VAL A 84 -5.07 -1.78 -1.64
C VAL A 84 -4.30 -3.08 -1.79
N VAL A 85 -2.98 -2.97 -1.78
CA VAL A 85 -2.08 -4.12 -1.71
C VAL A 85 -1.38 -4.04 -0.35
N LEU A 86 -1.64 -5.02 0.48
CA LEU A 86 -1.03 -5.10 1.81
C LEU A 86 0.32 -5.80 1.67
N ILE A 87 1.39 -5.16 2.13
CA ILE A 87 2.74 -5.73 2.05
C ILE A 87 3.35 -5.78 3.45
N SER A 88 3.97 -6.89 3.78
CA SER A 88 4.66 -7.00 5.06
C SER A 88 5.42 -8.33 5.15
N THR A 89 6.08 -8.53 6.30
CA THR A 89 6.83 -9.75 6.58
C THR A 89 6.04 -10.87 7.27
N PRO A 90 4.86 -10.64 7.91
CA PRO A 90 4.12 -11.73 8.53
C PRO A 90 3.77 -12.84 7.52
N PRO A 91 3.61 -14.08 7.99
CA PRO A 91 3.22 -15.17 7.09
C PRO A 91 1.89 -14.90 6.40
N GLU A 92 1.82 -15.24 5.11
CA GLU A 92 0.60 -15.05 4.33
C GLU A 92 -0.60 -15.76 4.94
N GLU A 93 -0.39 -16.95 5.48
CA GLU A 93 -1.46 -17.74 6.08
C GLU A 93 -2.17 -16.99 7.19
N PHE A 94 -1.41 -16.30 8.04
CA PHE A 94 -1.96 -15.50 9.12
C PHE A 94 -2.81 -14.35 8.56
N MET A 95 -2.29 -13.66 7.55
CA MET A 95 -2.98 -12.52 6.96
C MET A 95 -4.27 -12.94 6.25
N TYR A 96 -4.22 -14.00 5.48
CA TYR A 96 -5.41 -14.48 4.78
C TYR A 96 -6.50 -14.94 5.74
N ALA A 97 -6.12 -15.60 6.84
CA ALA A 97 -7.10 -16.01 7.84
C ALA A 97 -7.79 -14.81 8.47
N TRP A 98 -7.03 -13.77 8.81
CA TRP A 98 -7.59 -12.56 9.41
C TRP A 98 -8.50 -11.81 8.43
N LEU A 99 -8.05 -11.69 7.19
CA LEU A 99 -8.82 -11.00 6.15
C LEU A 99 -10.14 -11.71 5.90
N LYS A 100 -10.11 -13.03 5.81
CA LYS A 100 -11.32 -13.82 5.61
C LYS A 100 -12.28 -13.68 6.78
N LYS A 101 -11.75 -13.72 8.01
CA LYS A 101 -12.56 -13.59 9.22
C LYS A 101 -13.27 -12.23 9.29
N ASN A 102 -12.65 -11.19 8.76
CA ASN A 102 -13.19 -9.84 8.81
C ASN A 102 -13.87 -9.43 7.50
N ASP A 103 -14.07 -10.36 6.59
CA ASP A 103 -14.72 -10.15 5.30
C ASP A 103 -14.05 -9.02 4.50
N ILE A 104 -12.73 -9.03 4.48
CA ILE A 104 -11.94 -8.05 3.74
C ILE A 104 -11.20 -8.77 2.61
N SER A 105 -11.35 -8.27 1.40
CA SER A 105 -10.70 -8.83 0.23
C SER A 105 -9.67 -7.84 -0.32
N VAL A 106 -8.40 -8.10 -0.05
CA VAL A 106 -7.27 -7.33 -0.59
C VAL A 106 -6.15 -8.29 -0.94
N GLU A 107 -5.30 -7.88 -1.85
CA GLU A 107 -4.12 -8.67 -2.17
C GLU A 107 -3.07 -8.48 -1.08
N TYR A 108 -2.41 -9.57 -0.69
CA TYR A 108 -1.30 -9.54 0.24
C TYR A 108 -0.04 -10.05 -0.45
N ILE A 109 1.03 -9.27 -0.36
CA ILE A 109 2.32 -9.64 -0.94
C ILE A 109 3.36 -9.60 0.17
N SER A 110 4.16 -10.66 0.27
CA SER A 110 5.30 -10.66 1.19
C SER A 110 6.28 -9.59 0.74
N LYS A 111 6.77 -8.80 1.70
CA LYS A 111 7.63 -7.65 1.41
C LYS A 111 8.90 -8.10 0.71
N PRO A 112 9.16 -7.63 -0.53
CA PRO A 112 10.39 -8.01 -1.21
C PRO A 112 11.59 -7.34 -0.55
N ASP A 113 12.75 -8.00 -0.59
CA ASP A 113 13.94 -7.54 0.12
C ASP A 113 15.09 -7.13 -0.79
N ASN A 114 14.89 -7.17 -2.10
CA ASN A 114 15.92 -6.69 -3.02
C ASN A 114 15.30 -5.90 -4.16
N PHE A 115 16.14 -5.13 -4.84
CA PHE A 115 15.71 -4.18 -5.86
C PHE A 115 14.96 -4.85 -7.02
N ASP A 116 15.49 -5.96 -7.50
CA ASP A 116 14.89 -6.65 -8.66
C ASP A 116 13.50 -7.20 -8.33
N GLU A 117 13.33 -7.77 -7.14
CA GLU A 117 12.04 -8.29 -6.70
C GLU A 117 11.03 -7.16 -6.49
N ILE A 118 11.49 -6.01 -6.01
CA ILE A 118 10.62 -4.84 -5.85
C ILE A 118 10.13 -4.37 -7.22
N LYS A 119 11.02 -4.29 -8.19
CA LYS A 119 10.64 -3.92 -9.56
C LYS A 119 9.65 -4.90 -10.15
N GLU A 120 9.88 -6.19 -9.94
CA GLU A 120 8.96 -7.21 -10.44
C GLU A 120 7.58 -7.07 -9.81
N MET A 121 7.53 -6.81 -8.51
CA MET A 121 6.25 -6.57 -7.83
C MET A 121 5.51 -5.38 -8.44
N PHE A 122 6.19 -4.24 -8.58
CA PHE A 122 5.56 -3.04 -9.12
C PHE A 122 5.15 -3.21 -10.57
N SER A 123 5.88 -3.99 -11.36
CA SER A 123 5.56 -4.18 -12.77
C SER A 123 4.17 -4.78 -13.00
N ARG A 124 3.61 -5.41 -11.99
CA ARG A 124 2.25 -5.95 -12.05
C ARG A 124 1.18 -4.87 -12.02
N PHE A 125 1.54 -3.69 -11.51
CA PHE A 125 0.58 -2.61 -11.28
C PHE A 125 0.86 -1.37 -12.09
N VAL A 126 2.11 -1.11 -12.47
CA VAL A 126 2.51 0.09 -13.19
C VAL A 126 3.28 -0.28 -14.44
N LYS A 127 2.93 0.33 -15.53
CA LYS A 127 3.69 0.21 -16.78
C LYS A 127 3.44 1.36 -17.68
#